data_8d3e7a12bf30d607cfa0ec861e306d52
#
_entry.id   8d3e7a12bf30d607cfa0ec861e306d52
#
_cell.length_a   1.000
_cell.length_b   1.000
_cell.length_c   1.000
_cell.angle_alpha   90.00
_cell.angle_beta   90.00
_cell.angle_gamma   90.00
#
_symmetry.space_group_name_H-M   'P 1'
#
loop_
_entity.id
_entity.type
_entity.pdbx_description
1 polymer ?
#
loop_
_entity_poly.entity_id
_entity_poly.type
_entity_poly.pdbx_seq_one_letter_code
_entity_poly.pdbx_strand_id
1 'polypeptide(L)'
;PVIDAEAQQNIQKHIDQMRSKGHKVHQLMFNQDAYELAQGTFIPPTLIELPNLNDLEREVFGPVLHLISYKAGQLPQLLDQINTKGYGLTMGLHTRIDETMQTVISKAHVGNLYINRNIVGAVVGVQPFGGEGLSGTGPKAGGPLYIYRLMHQVSEKKLAQPYAMNSAQATLENPLLQEFKAWVYKTFPTISLTTPAKITTGHSFSLQGPTGEENQYMILPRESVLSLATNDADQIQQLLAILSVGSRPAVLADNTFILKHLQSMPAKVVKAIKVIKDMESSDFEAVLHHGDASALIDL
;
A
#
# COMPACT_ATOMS: atom_id res chain seq x y z
N PRO A 1 0.05 21.04 22.19
CA PRO A 1 -0.38 21.95 21.12
C PRO A 1 -0.47 21.23 19.78
N VAL A 2 -1.25 21.78 18.86
CA VAL A 2 -1.26 21.44 17.45
C VAL A 2 -0.55 22.52 16.65
N ILE A 3 -0.29 22.25 15.35
CA ILE A 3 0.64 23.07 14.56
C ILE A 3 0.20 24.54 14.41
N ASP A 4 -1.09 24.79 14.19
CA ASP A 4 -1.65 26.13 13.99
C ASP A 4 -3.13 26.20 14.38
N ALA A 5 -3.72 27.39 14.23
CA ALA A 5 -5.11 27.65 14.55
C ALA A 5 -6.10 26.92 13.60
N GLU A 6 -5.73 26.70 12.35
CA GLU A 6 -6.56 25.98 11.39
C GLU A 6 -6.67 24.49 11.80
N ALA A 7 -5.56 23.85 12.14
CA ALA A 7 -5.54 22.50 12.66
C ALA A 7 -6.37 22.38 13.96
N GLN A 8 -6.26 23.36 14.86
CA GLN A 8 -7.06 23.41 16.09
C GLN A 8 -8.56 23.46 15.77
N GLN A 9 -8.99 24.34 14.88
CA GLN A 9 -10.39 24.48 14.48
C GLN A 9 -10.93 23.22 13.80
N ASN A 10 -10.14 22.61 12.90
CA ASN A 10 -10.52 21.39 12.20
C ASN A 10 -10.72 20.21 13.15
N ILE A 11 -9.83 20.05 14.12
CA ILE A 11 -9.93 19.00 15.14
C ILE A 11 -11.13 19.26 16.07
N GLN A 12 -11.32 20.51 16.53
CA GLN A 12 -12.45 20.85 17.36
C GLN A 12 -13.78 20.60 16.63
N LYS A 13 -13.87 21.00 15.37
CA LYS A 13 -15.04 20.74 14.53
C LYS A 13 -15.34 19.25 14.41
N HIS A 14 -14.31 18.42 14.24
CA HIS A 14 -14.46 16.97 14.22
C HIS A 14 -15.03 16.44 15.55
N ILE A 15 -14.45 16.87 16.68
CA ILE A 15 -14.92 16.45 18.01
C ILE A 15 -16.40 16.82 18.21
N ASP A 16 -16.80 18.04 17.82
CA ASP A 16 -18.16 18.53 17.96
C ASP A 16 -19.14 17.80 17.02
N GLN A 17 -18.70 17.47 15.81
CA GLN A 17 -19.47 16.62 14.90
C GLN A 17 -19.70 15.22 15.48
N MET A 18 -18.70 14.62 16.11
CA MET A 18 -18.85 13.31 16.73
C MET A 18 -19.82 13.35 17.92
N ARG A 19 -19.80 14.41 18.73
CA ARG A 19 -20.80 14.63 19.79
C ARG A 19 -22.19 14.79 19.22
N SER A 20 -22.36 15.56 18.14
CA SER A 20 -23.67 15.78 17.52
C SER A 20 -24.25 14.52 16.87
N LYS A 21 -23.39 13.61 16.39
CA LYS A 21 -23.77 12.26 15.92
C LYS A 21 -24.13 11.30 17.05
N GLY A 22 -23.98 11.70 18.32
CA GLY A 22 -24.29 10.90 19.50
C GLY A 22 -23.22 9.94 19.95
N HIS A 23 -21.98 10.07 19.42
CA HIS A 23 -20.86 9.25 19.88
C HIS A 23 -20.40 9.66 21.28
N LYS A 24 -19.90 8.70 22.05
CA LYS A 24 -19.31 8.99 23.36
C LYS A 24 -17.93 9.64 23.17
N VAL A 25 -17.80 10.85 23.68
CA VAL A 25 -16.55 11.63 23.61
C VAL A 25 -16.05 11.88 25.03
N HIS A 26 -14.87 11.34 25.33
CA HIS A 26 -14.15 11.52 26.57
C HIS A 26 -12.99 12.47 26.33
N GLN A 27 -13.01 13.61 26.97
CA GLN A 27 -11.99 14.64 26.78
C GLN A 27 -11.35 14.95 28.13
N LEU A 28 -10.03 14.95 28.18
CA LEU A 28 -9.30 15.34 29.38
C LEU A 28 -9.47 16.84 29.63
N MET A 29 -9.61 17.19 30.90
CA MET A 29 -9.60 18.59 31.30
C MET A 29 -8.17 19.09 31.46
N PHE A 30 -7.88 20.28 30.96
CA PHE A 30 -6.64 20.95 31.30
C PHE A 30 -6.69 21.47 32.74
N ASN A 31 -5.62 21.25 33.51
CA ASN A 31 -5.46 21.79 34.84
C ASN A 31 -4.75 23.15 34.85
N GLN A 32 -4.70 23.84 33.71
CA GLN A 32 -4.02 25.12 33.52
C GLN A 32 -5.03 26.25 33.40
N ASP A 33 -4.59 27.46 33.74
CA ASP A 33 -5.42 28.64 33.61
C ASP A 33 -5.89 28.86 32.16
N ALA A 34 -7.15 29.25 31.99
CA ALA A 34 -7.72 29.51 30.67
C ALA A 34 -6.94 30.56 29.86
N TYR A 35 -6.26 31.49 30.57
CA TYR A 35 -5.41 32.50 29.96
C TYR A 35 -4.15 31.91 29.30
N GLU A 36 -3.47 30.96 29.95
CA GLU A 36 -2.29 30.29 29.37
C GLU A 36 -2.67 29.44 28.15
N LEU A 37 -3.83 28.77 28.19
CA LEU A 37 -4.35 27.97 27.07
C LEU A 37 -4.74 28.84 25.89
N ALA A 38 -5.20 30.07 26.09
CA ALA A 38 -5.53 31.01 25.03
C ALA A 38 -4.32 31.57 24.28
N GLN A 39 -3.10 31.39 24.82
CA GLN A 39 -1.85 31.82 24.17
C GLN A 39 -1.31 30.80 23.13
N GLY A 40 -1.99 29.67 22.92
CA GLY A 40 -1.51 28.63 22.00
C GLY A 40 -2.63 27.80 21.39
N THR A 41 -2.26 26.98 20.45
CA THR A 41 -3.16 26.09 19.72
C THR A 41 -3.27 24.74 20.42
N PHE A 42 -4.04 24.66 21.51
CA PHE A 42 -4.18 23.45 22.31
C PHE A 42 -5.50 22.72 22.04
N ILE A 43 -5.42 21.42 21.90
CA ILE A 43 -6.55 20.49 21.95
C ILE A 43 -6.32 19.51 23.09
N PRO A 44 -7.26 19.34 24.03
CA PRO A 44 -7.13 18.31 25.05
C PRO A 44 -7.13 16.92 24.43
N PRO A 45 -6.33 15.97 24.95
CA PRO A 45 -6.42 14.58 24.55
C PRO A 45 -7.86 14.09 24.63
N THR A 46 -8.34 13.55 23.51
CA THR A 46 -9.75 13.18 23.34
C THR A 46 -9.85 11.74 22.87
N LEU A 47 -10.71 10.93 23.51
CA LEU A 47 -11.08 9.59 23.07
C LEU A 47 -12.54 9.60 22.59
N ILE A 48 -12.78 9.02 21.42
CA ILE A 48 -14.10 8.90 20.80
C ILE A 48 -14.41 7.44 20.57
N GLU A 49 -15.51 6.93 21.16
CA GLU A 49 -15.99 5.59 20.90
C GLU A 49 -16.84 5.58 19.63
N LEU A 50 -16.44 4.78 18.64
CA LEU A 50 -17.16 4.62 17.38
C LEU A 50 -17.80 3.23 17.29
N PRO A 51 -19.02 3.10 16.76
CA PRO A 51 -19.68 1.80 16.56
C PRO A 51 -19.02 1.00 15.41
N ASN A 52 -18.44 1.69 14.44
CA ASN A 52 -17.77 1.08 13.28
C ASN A 52 -16.78 2.06 12.64
N LEU A 53 -15.94 1.54 11.71
CA LEU A 53 -14.92 2.33 11.04
C LEU A 53 -15.50 3.34 10.00
N ASN A 54 -16.74 3.15 9.54
CA ASN A 54 -17.32 4.02 8.51
C ASN A 54 -17.55 5.45 9.00
N ASP A 55 -17.74 5.62 10.31
CA ASP A 55 -17.90 6.94 10.92
C ASP A 55 -16.60 7.77 10.90
N LEU A 56 -15.46 7.14 10.67
CA LEU A 56 -14.18 7.80 10.46
C LEU A 56 -13.90 7.94 8.96
N GLU A 57 -14.25 9.09 8.40
CA GLU A 57 -14.18 9.35 6.95
C GLU A 57 -12.76 9.65 6.46
N ARG A 58 -11.95 10.30 7.29
CA ARG A 58 -10.59 10.75 6.98
C ARG A 58 -9.68 10.68 8.19
N GLU A 59 -8.38 10.81 7.96
CA GLU A 59 -7.41 10.99 9.02
C GLU A 59 -7.71 12.27 9.83
N VAL A 60 -7.66 12.15 11.16
CA VAL A 60 -7.77 13.27 12.10
C VAL A 60 -6.41 13.49 12.73
N PHE A 61 -5.66 14.46 12.22
CA PHE A 61 -4.27 14.69 12.60
C PHE A 61 -4.17 15.54 13.87
N GLY A 62 -4.18 14.88 15.04
CA GLY A 62 -4.13 15.53 16.33
C GLY A 62 -4.31 14.57 17.51
N PRO A 63 -4.44 15.08 18.76
CA PRO A 63 -4.54 14.28 19.95
C PRO A 63 -5.94 13.66 20.13
N VAL A 64 -6.44 12.97 19.12
CA VAL A 64 -7.76 12.31 19.10
C VAL A 64 -7.55 10.82 18.84
N LEU A 65 -8.01 9.99 19.77
CA LEU A 65 -8.02 8.55 19.67
C LEU A 65 -9.44 8.07 19.38
N HIS A 66 -9.62 7.31 18.30
CA HIS A 66 -10.89 6.63 18.00
C HIS A 66 -10.80 5.16 18.47
N LEU A 67 -11.77 4.73 19.26
CA LEU A 67 -11.88 3.38 19.77
C LEU A 67 -13.02 2.66 19.07
N ILE A 68 -12.73 1.50 18.45
CA ILE A 68 -13.70 0.64 17.78
C ILE A 68 -13.58 -0.76 18.37
N SER A 69 -14.70 -1.31 18.82
CA SER A 69 -14.77 -2.70 19.24
C SER A 69 -15.27 -3.60 18.13
N TYR A 70 -14.64 -4.75 17.93
CA TYR A 70 -15.06 -5.74 16.94
C TYR A 70 -15.20 -7.12 17.57
N LYS A 71 -16.05 -7.98 16.97
CA LYS A 71 -16.28 -9.34 17.46
C LYS A 71 -15.12 -10.26 17.09
N ALA A 72 -14.84 -11.24 17.96
CA ALA A 72 -13.91 -12.31 17.63
C ALA A 72 -14.29 -12.96 16.29
N GLY A 73 -13.31 -13.24 15.43
CA GLY A 73 -13.50 -13.78 14.08
C GLY A 73 -13.76 -12.75 12.98
N GLN A 74 -13.97 -11.47 13.30
CA GLN A 74 -14.17 -10.41 12.31
C GLN A 74 -12.88 -9.64 11.94
N LEU A 75 -11.72 -10.07 12.44
CA LEU A 75 -10.45 -9.41 12.15
C LEU A 75 -10.14 -9.32 10.63
N PRO A 76 -10.35 -10.36 9.81
CA PRO A 76 -10.11 -10.26 8.37
C PRO A 76 -10.96 -9.18 7.70
N GLN A 77 -12.25 -9.08 8.03
CA GLN A 77 -13.14 -8.05 7.50
C GLN A 77 -12.77 -6.65 7.98
N LEU A 78 -12.32 -6.52 9.23
CA LEU A 78 -11.84 -5.25 9.76
C LEU A 78 -10.58 -4.78 9.01
N LEU A 79 -9.64 -5.68 8.72
CA LEU A 79 -8.44 -5.37 7.93
C LEU A 79 -8.82 -4.92 6.52
N ASP A 80 -9.77 -5.60 5.86
CA ASP A 80 -10.26 -5.20 4.55
C ASP A 80 -10.89 -3.78 4.58
N GLN A 81 -11.65 -3.45 5.64
CA GLN A 81 -12.19 -2.10 5.85
C GLN A 81 -11.09 -1.05 6.08
N ILE A 82 -10.07 -1.37 6.87
CA ILE A 82 -8.91 -0.48 7.12
C ILE A 82 -8.18 -0.22 5.81
N ASN A 83 -7.85 -1.26 5.05
CA ASN A 83 -7.18 -1.14 3.76
C ASN A 83 -7.97 -0.27 2.77
N THR A 84 -9.29 -0.42 2.74
CA THR A 84 -10.19 0.38 1.87
C THR A 84 -10.14 1.88 2.20
N LYS A 85 -9.76 2.28 3.43
CA LYS A 85 -9.55 3.71 3.76
C LYS A 85 -8.34 4.32 3.07
N GLY A 86 -7.41 3.50 2.58
CA GLY A 86 -6.25 3.92 1.80
C GLY A 86 -5.09 4.51 2.61
N TYR A 87 -5.23 4.74 3.91
CA TYR A 87 -4.14 5.19 4.78
C TYR A 87 -3.34 4.00 5.30
N GLY A 88 -2.04 3.98 5.06
CA GLY A 88 -1.18 2.87 5.42
C GLY A 88 0.23 3.29 5.82
N LEU A 89 0.38 4.17 6.82
CA LEU A 89 1.72 4.55 7.31
C LEU A 89 2.24 3.54 8.31
N THR A 90 1.55 3.40 9.45
CA THR A 90 1.92 2.48 10.52
C THR A 90 0.70 1.72 11.04
N MET A 91 0.92 0.48 11.41
CA MET A 91 -0.06 -0.34 12.13
C MET A 91 0.61 -1.04 13.29
N GLY A 92 -0.04 -1.09 14.45
CA GLY A 92 0.40 -1.84 15.61
C GLY A 92 -0.55 -3.00 15.91
N LEU A 93 0.03 -4.14 16.25
CA LEU A 93 -0.71 -5.32 16.71
C LEU A 93 -0.16 -5.79 18.04
N HIS A 94 -1.02 -5.96 19.03
CA HIS A 94 -0.67 -6.60 20.30
C HIS A 94 -1.45 -7.90 20.45
N THR A 95 -0.77 -9.03 20.36
CA THR A 95 -1.34 -10.35 20.48
C THR A 95 -0.27 -11.37 20.86
N ARG A 96 -0.71 -12.52 21.44
CA ARG A 96 0.13 -13.69 21.69
C ARG A 96 -0.28 -14.90 20.81
N ILE A 97 -1.15 -14.66 19.83
CA ILE A 97 -1.70 -15.69 18.94
C ILE A 97 -1.01 -15.58 17.59
N ASP A 98 -0.23 -16.59 17.22
CA ASP A 98 0.57 -16.60 15.99
C ASP A 98 -0.29 -16.52 14.72
N GLU A 99 -1.44 -17.19 14.68
CA GLU A 99 -2.38 -17.12 13.56
C GLU A 99 -2.92 -15.70 13.34
N THR A 100 -3.12 -14.96 14.44
CA THR A 100 -3.53 -13.55 14.36
C THR A 100 -2.42 -12.70 13.78
N MET A 101 -1.15 -12.92 14.20
CA MET A 101 0.02 -12.24 13.64
C MET A 101 0.12 -12.50 12.14
N GLN A 102 0.07 -13.77 11.72
CA GLN A 102 0.14 -14.14 10.30
C GLN A 102 -1.00 -13.56 9.47
N THR A 103 -2.22 -13.53 10.03
CA THR A 103 -3.36 -12.91 9.36
C THR A 103 -3.13 -11.42 9.10
N VAL A 104 -2.62 -10.69 10.10
CA VAL A 104 -2.34 -9.25 9.94
C VAL A 104 -1.17 -9.02 8.99
N ILE A 105 -0.06 -9.76 9.13
CA ILE A 105 1.11 -9.65 8.23
C ILE A 105 0.72 -9.85 6.77
N SER A 106 -0.16 -10.82 6.49
CA SER A 106 -0.54 -11.17 5.12
C SER A 106 -1.60 -10.26 4.50
N LYS A 107 -2.37 -9.53 5.32
CA LYS A 107 -3.53 -8.75 4.84
C LYS A 107 -3.39 -7.24 5.01
N ALA A 108 -2.56 -6.77 5.94
CA ALA A 108 -2.46 -5.34 6.19
C ALA A 108 -1.67 -4.63 5.07
N HIS A 109 -2.27 -3.60 4.48
CA HIS A 109 -1.63 -2.71 3.50
C HIS A 109 -1.06 -1.51 4.25
N VAL A 110 0.10 -1.71 4.85
CA VAL A 110 0.79 -0.67 5.61
C VAL A 110 2.30 -0.72 5.37
N GLY A 111 2.90 0.43 5.33
CA GLY A 111 4.34 0.54 5.15
C GLY A 111 5.14 -0.03 6.32
N ASN A 112 4.73 0.22 7.56
CA ASN A 112 5.41 -0.29 8.75
C ASN A 112 4.42 -0.97 9.70
N LEU A 113 4.58 -2.27 9.89
CA LEU A 113 3.81 -3.08 10.82
C LEU A 113 4.64 -3.40 12.05
N TYR A 114 4.13 -3.08 13.23
CA TYR A 114 4.76 -3.34 14.52
C TYR A 114 3.97 -4.33 15.35
N ILE A 115 4.61 -5.42 15.76
CA ILE A 115 3.97 -6.47 16.56
C ILE A 115 4.56 -6.47 17.96
N ASN A 116 3.69 -6.37 18.96
CA ASN A 116 4.01 -6.35 20.39
C ASN A 116 5.02 -5.27 20.83
N ARG A 117 5.03 -4.14 20.11
CA ARG A 117 5.80 -2.95 20.46
C ARG A 117 4.99 -1.68 20.14
N ASN A 118 5.50 -0.51 20.56
CA ASN A 118 4.86 0.76 20.24
C ASN A 118 5.00 1.11 18.74
N ILE A 119 4.08 1.95 18.24
CA ILE A 119 4.01 2.40 16.83
C ILE A 119 4.49 3.83 16.63
N VAL A 120 5.25 4.39 17.58
CA VAL A 120 5.65 5.80 17.57
C VAL A 120 6.54 6.14 16.38
N GLY A 121 7.36 5.20 15.93
CA GLY A 121 8.18 5.39 14.76
C GLY A 121 9.24 4.31 14.55
N ALA A 122 9.95 4.44 13.44
CA ALA A 122 11.07 3.57 13.09
C ALA A 122 12.36 4.06 13.76
N VAL A 123 13.23 3.12 14.08
CA VAL A 123 14.59 3.42 14.54
C VAL A 123 15.47 3.71 13.33
N VAL A 124 16.02 4.91 13.25
CA VAL A 124 16.89 5.34 12.15
C VAL A 124 18.09 4.40 12.02
N GLY A 125 18.40 3.99 10.80
CA GLY A 125 19.49 3.04 10.52
C GLY A 125 19.14 1.57 10.75
N VAL A 126 17.98 1.28 11.33
CA VAL A 126 17.49 -0.09 11.58
C VAL A 126 16.29 -0.42 10.70
N GLN A 127 15.28 0.44 10.76
CA GLN A 127 14.00 0.19 10.07
C GLN A 127 13.77 1.25 8.99
N PRO A 128 13.68 0.87 7.71
CA PRO A 128 13.17 1.76 6.68
C PRO A 128 11.76 2.21 7.00
N PHE A 129 11.46 3.50 6.78
CA PHE A 129 10.19 4.10 7.15
C PHE A 129 9.51 4.74 5.96
N GLY A 130 8.23 4.42 5.75
CA GLY A 130 7.41 4.99 4.71
C GLY A 130 6.09 4.24 4.56
N GLY A 131 5.04 4.96 4.14
CA GLY A 131 3.68 4.44 4.03
C GLY A 131 3.35 3.89 2.65
N GLU A 132 2.11 3.43 2.55
CA GLU A 132 1.44 2.97 1.33
C GLU A 132 0.17 3.78 1.08
N GLY A 133 -0.34 3.74 -0.15
CA GLY A 133 -1.57 4.40 -0.55
C GLY A 133 -1.50 5.91 -0.31
N LEU A 134 -2.48 6.47 0.39
CA LEU A 134 -2.53 7.89 0.75
C LEU A 134 -1.41 8.33 1.71
N SER A 135 -0.72 7.38 2.34
CA SER A 135 0.35 7.66 3.30
C SER A 135 1.75 7.59 2.70
N GLY A 136 1.90 7.33 1.43
CA GLY A 136 3.19 7.34 0.75
C GLY A 136 3.22 6.63 -0.58
N THR A 137 4.19 6.98 -1.41
CA THR A 137 4.39 6.42 -2.75
C THR A 137 5.61 5.51 -2.83
N GLY A 138 6.37 5.37 -1.72
CA GLY A 138 7.66 4.66 -1.72
C GLY A 138 8.74 5.34 -2.58
N PRO A 139 9.95 4.83 -2.57
CA PRO A 139 10.49 3.86 -1.64
C PRO A 139 10.63 4.42 -0.22
N LYS A 140 10.78 3.53 0.78
CA LYS A 140 10.90 3.93 2.18
C LYS A 140 12.19 4.69 2.46
N ALA A 141 12.11 5.75 3.25
CA ALA A 141 13.26 6.50 3.75
C ALA A 141 14.21 5.58 4.56
N GLY A 142 15.50 5.71 4.32
CA GLY A 142 16.52 4.81 4.92
C GLY A 142 16.52 3.39 4.34
N GLY A 143 15.67 3.10 3.37
CA GLY A 143 15.61 1.80 2.70
C GLY A 143 16.57 1.68 1.51
N PRO A 144 16.79 0.45 1.01
CA PRO A 144 17.79 0.18 -0.02
C PRO A 144 17.48 0.79 -1.39
N LEU A 145 16.25 1.22 -1.62
CA LEU A 145 15.81 1.79 -2.90
C LEU A 145 15.74 3.32 -2.88
N TYR A 146 15.86 3.96 -1.72
CA TYR A 146 15.57 5.39 -1.58
C TYR A 146 16.51 6.27 -2.40
N ILE A 147 17.81 5.98 -2.37
CA ILE A 147 18.82 6.78 -3.08
C ILE A 147 18.63 6.73 -4.60
N TYR A 148 18.11 5.64 -5.14
CA TYR A 148 17.86 5.52 -6.58
C TYR A 148 16.76 6.46 -7.06
N ARG A 149 15.83 6.85 -6.18
CA ARG A 149 14.82 7.85 -6.48
C ARG A 149 15.39 9.25 -6.74
N LEU A 150 16.56 9.51 -6.20
CA LEU A 150 17.27 10.81 -6.34
C LEU A 150 18.24 10.82 -7.51
N MET A 151 18.44 9.71 -8.21
CA MET A 151 19.38 9.59 -9.32
C MET A 151 18.67 9.79 -10.65
N HIS A 152 19.30 10.53 -11.56
CA HIS A 152 18.78 10.74 -12.92
C HIS A 152 18.76 9.43 -13.75
N GLN A 153 19.78 8.60 -13.60
CA GLN A 153 19.88 7.30 -14.28
C GLN A 153 20.45 6.26 -13.34
N VAL A 154 19.83 5.08 -13.32
CA VAL A 154 20.30 3.90 -12.58
C VAL A 154 20.29 2.71 -13.51
N SER A 155 21.44 2.01 -13.63
CA SER A 155 21.49 0.78 -14.42
C SER A 155 20.72 -0.37 -13.73
N GLU A 156 20.09 -1.24 -14.53
CA GLU A 156 19.39 -2.43 -14.03
C GLU A 156 20.27 -3.31 -13.13
N LYS A 157 21.56 -3.42 -13.48
CA LYS A 157 22.54 -4.16 -12.68
C LYS A 157 22.68 -3.59 -11.27
N LYS A 158 22.66 -2.26 -11.10
CA LYS A 158 22.73 -1.61 -9.79
C LYS A 158 21.42 -1.74 -9.03
N LEU A 159 20.27 -1.64 -9.70
CA LEU A 159 18.96 -1.88 -9.07
C LEU A 159 18.82 -3.29 -8.49
N ALA A 160 19.50 -4.28 -9.08
CA ALA A 160 19.51 -5.64 -8.58
C ALA A 160 20.47 -5.87 -7.40
N GLN A 161 21.47 -5.00 -7.17
CA GLN A 161 22.49 -5.17 -6.14
C GLN A 161 22.02 -5.04 -4.69
N PRO A 162 21.09 -4.13 -4.31
CA PRO A 162 20.64 -4.01 -2.93
C PRO A 162 20.07 -5.29 -2.35
N TYR A 163 19.65 -6.21 -3.21
CA TYR A 163 19.00 -7.46 -2.85
C TYR A 163 19.97 -8.67 -2.86
N ALA A 164 21.26 -8.43 -3.06
CA ALA A 164 22.27 -9.49 -3.09
C ALA A 164 22.68 -10.01 -1.69
N MET A 165 22.24 -9.36 -0.61
CA MET A 165 22.63 -9.69 0.75
C MET A 165 21.55 -10.55 1.43
N ASN A 166 21.88 -11.81 1.71
CA ASN A 166 21.14 -12.73 2.63
C ASN A 166 19.60 -12.63 2.59
N SER A 167 19.01 -12.80 1.42
CA SER A 167 17.55 -12.84 1.30
C SER A 167 17.06 -14.29 1.28
N ALA A 168 16.05 -14.59 2.08
CA ALA A 168 15.21 -15.75 1.82
C ALA A 168 14.33 -15.42 0.62
N GLN A 169 14.55 -16.09 -0.50
CA GLN A 169 13.72 -15.96 -1.68
C GLN A 169 12.54 -16.92 -1.55
N ALA A 170 11.34 -16.39 -1.32
CA ALA A 170 10.13 -17.12 -1.65
C ALA A 170 10.07 -17.20 -3.18
N THR A 171 10.23 -18.37 -3.74
CA THR A 171 10.03 -18.60 -5.18
C THR A 171 8.55 -18.37 -5.44
N LEU A 172 8.21 -17.17 -5.92
CA LEU A 172 6.87 -16.90 -6.43
C LEU A 172 6.76 -17.60 -7.79
N GLU A 173 6.46 -18.91 -7.76
CA GLU A 173 5.93 -19.56 -8.96
C GLU A 173 4.57 -18.94 -9.24
N ASN A 174 4.51 -18.09 -10.25
CA ASN A 174 3.24 -17.53 -10.71
C ASN A 174 2.68 -18.43 -11.83
N PRO A 175 1.75 -19.33 -11.53
CA PRO A 175 1.15 -20.21 -12.55
C PRO A 175 0.45 -19.43 -13.66
N LEU A 176 -0.08 -18.24 -13.34
CA LEU A 176 -0.73 -17.38 -14.33
C LEU A 176 0.27 -16.88 -15.37
N LEU A 177 1.49 -16.56 -14.96
CA LEU A 177 2.56 -16.15 -15.86
C LEU A 177 2.88 -17.26 -16.87
N GLN A 178 2.96 -18.52 -16.42
CA GLN A 178 3.26 -19.66 -17.28
C GLN A 178 2.11 -19.92 -18.27
N GLU A 179 0.86 -19.89 -17.79
CA GLU A 179 -0.32 -20.04 -18.65
C GLU A 179 -0.39 -18.91 -19.69
N PHE A 180 -0.09 -17.66 -19.28
CA PHE A 180 -0.06 -16.51 -20.20
C PHE A 180 1.03 -16.64 -21.25
N LYS A 181 2.27 -16.99 -20.87
CA LYS A 181 3.39 -17.22 -21.81
C LYS A 181 3.05 -18.32 -22.83
N ALA A 182 2.53 -19.44 -22.38
CA ALA A 182 2.16 -20.55 -23.24
C ALA A 182 1.10 -20.13 -24.29
N TRP A 183 0.11 -19.35 -23.85
CA TRP A 183 -0.91 -18.79 -24.74
C TRP A 183 -0.32 -17.80 -25.76
N VAL A 184 0.57 -16.90 -25.33
CA VAL A 184 1.22 -15.94 -26.24
C VAL A 184 2.07 -16.67 -27.28
N TYR A 185 2.91 -17.61 -26.90
CA TYR A 185 3.72 -18.38 -27.87
C TYR A 185 2.88 -19.11 -28.89
N LYS A 186 1.71 -19.61 -28.52
CA LYS A 186 0.79 -20.28 -29.42
C LYS A 186 0.06 -19.30 -30.37
N THR A 187 -0.34 -18.14 -29.84
CA THR A 187 -1.23 -17.20 -30.57
C THR A 187 -0.44 -16.18 -31.38
N PHE A 188 0.74 -15.80 -30.90
CA PHE A 188 1.61 -14.76 -31.46
C PHE A 188 3.04 -15.27 -31.65
N PRO A 189 3.29 -16.23 -32.51
CA PRO A 189 4.60 -16.91 -32.64
C PRO A 189 5.75 -15.96 -33.05
N THR A 190 5.44 -14.79 -33.57
CA THR A 190 6.43 -13.76 -34.00
C THR A 190 6.80 -12.76 -32.88
N ILE A 191 6.06 -12.75 -31.77
CA ILE A 191 6.34 -11.82 -30.67
C ILE A 191 7.43 -12.41 -29.76
N SER A 192 8.52 -11.66 -29.61
CA SER A 192 9.56 -11.97 -28.64
C SER A 192 9.17 -11.45 -27.27
N LEU A 193 9.08 -12.34 -26.27
CA LEU A 193 8.79 -11.96 -24.90
C LEU A 193 10.09 -11.59 -24.16
N THR A 194 10.16 -10.38 -23.66
CA THR A 194 11.27 -9.93 -22.81
C THR A 194 10.85 -9.99 -21.34
N THR A 195 11.40 -10.92 -20.60
CA THR A 195 11.18 -11.00 -19.14
C THR A 195 12.33 -10.33 -18.40
N PRO A 196 12.06 -9.66 -17.26
CA PRO A 196 13.11 -9.13 -16.41
C PRO A 196 14.11 -10.23 -16.02
N ALA A 197 15.39 -9.94 -16.11
CA ALA A 197 16.43 -10.90 -15.77
C ALA A 197 16.43 -11.30 -14.29
N LYS A 198 15.88 -10.44 -13.43
CA LYS A 198 15.76 -10.66 -11.99
C LYS A 198 14.49 -10.01 -11.46
N ILE A 199 13.70 -10.79 -10.75
CA ILE A 199 12.48 -10.33 -10.07
C ILE A 199 12.83 -10.19 -8.59
N THR A 200 12.51 -9.04 -8.00
CA THR A 200 12.80 -8.72 -6.59
C THR A 200 11.60 -8.88 -5.68
N THR A 201 10.37 -8.92 -6.21
CA THR A 201 9.16 -9.21 -5.44
C THR A 201 9.20 -10.60 -4.82
N GLY A 202 8.67 -10.71 -3.60
CA GLY A 202 8.72 -11.93 -2.80
C GLY A 202 9.99 -12.10 -1.97
N HIS A 203 10.98 -11.20 -2.10
CA HIS A 203 12.15 -11.23 -1.24
C HIS A 203 11.85 -10.69 0.15
N SER A 204 12.36 -11.38 1.18
CA SER A 204 12.38 -10.93 2.57
C SER A 204 13.81 -10.83 3.05
N PHE A 205 14.13 -9.73 3.70
CA PHE A 205 15.47 -9.43 4.23
C PHE A 205 15.38 -9.28 5.74
N SER A 206 16.19 -10.03 6.47
CA SER A 206 16.38 -9.80 7.90
C SER A 206 17.24 -8.57 8.10
N LEU A 207 16.73 -7.61 8.85
CA LEU A 207 17.44 -6.41 9.24
C LEU A 207 18.00 -6.57 10.65
N GLN A 208 19.11 -5.89 10.93
CA GLN A 208 19.62 -5.81 12.30
C GLN A 208 18.67 -5.03 13.19
N GLY A 209 18.64 -5.35 14.46
CA GLY A 209 17.78 -4.69 15.44
C GLY A 209 18.28 -4.89 16.87
N PRO A 210 17.63 -4.28 17.85
CA PRO A 210 17.88 -4.52 19.25
C PRO A 210 17.68 -5.98 19.64
N THR A 211 18.33 -6.42 20.71
CA THR A 211 18.13 -7.77 21.26
C THR A 211 16.66 -8.00 21.60
N GLY A 212 16.10 -9.09 21.12
CA GLY A 212 14.71 -9.47 21.32
C GLY A 212 13.73 -8.93 20.28
N GLU A 213 14.19 -8.17 19.28
CA GLU A 213 13.40 -7.78 18.10
C GLU A 213 13.84 -8.55 16.86
N GLU A 214 12.87 -8.98 16.06
CA GLU A 214 13.07 -9.44 14.70
C GLU A 214 12.54 -8.38 13.74
N ASN A 215 13.39 -7.91 12.82
CA ASN A 215 13.04 -6.92 11.82
C ASN A 215 13.15 -7.52 10.43
N GLN A 216 12.07 -7.46 9.66
CA GLN A 216 12.02 -7.95 8.29
C GLN A 216 11.63 -6.83 7.33
N TYR A 217 12.34 -6.73 6.21
CA TYR A 217 12.00 -5.88 5.09
C TYR A 217 11.56 -6.75 3.92
N MET A 218 10.31 -6.60 3.50
CA MET A 218 9.72 -7.40 2.43
C MET A 218 9.44 -6.55 1.21
N ILE A 219 9.63 -7.13 0.02
CA ILE A 219 9.22 -6.53 -1.25
C ILE A 219 7.99 -7.27 -1.73
N LEU A 220 6.86 -6.59 -1.68
CA LEU A 220 5.57 -7.11 -2.10
C LEU A 220 5.22 -6.63 -3.51
N PRO A 221 4.46 -7.42 -4.29
CA PRO A 221 3.89 -6.93 -5.53
C PRO A 221 2.88 -5.81 -5.26
N ARG A 222 2.71 -4.90 -6.21
CA ARG A 222 1.56 -4.00 -6.21
C ARG A 222 0.28 -4.80 -6.35
N GLU A 223 -0.81 -4.40 -5.69
CA GLU A 223 -2.08 -5.12 -5.78
C GLU A 223 -2.60 -5.10 -7.22
N SER A 224 -2.56 -3.94 -7.86
CA SER A 224 -3.06 -3.77 -9.22
C SER A 224 -2.22 -2.76 -10.00
N VAL A 225 -1.91 -3.07 -11.27
CA VAL A 225 -1.16 -2.20 -12.18
C VAL A 225 -1.94 -2.01 -13.46
N LEU A 226 -2.25 -0.76 -13.80
CA LEU A 226 -2.95 -0.40 -15.03
C LEU A 226 -2.02 -0.51 -16.24
N SER A 227 -2.47 -1.23 -17.24
CA SER A 227 -1.80 -1.42 -18.52
C SER A 227 -2.42 -0.51 -19.57
N LEU A 228 -1.65 0.47 -20.04
CA LEU A 228 -2.03 1.40 -21.11
C LEU A 228 -1.12 1.20 -22.31
N ALA A 229 -1.53 0.31 -23.20
CA ALA A 229 -0.80 0.02 -24.42
C ALA A 229 -1.63 0.39 -25.66
N THR A 230 -0.95 0.84 -26.71
CA THR A 230 -1.58 1.29 -27.95
C THR A 230 -1.64 0.22 -29.04
N ASN A 231 -0.93 -0.90 -28.85
CA ASN A 231 -0.89 -2.02 -29.78
C ASN A 231 -0.76 -3.37 -29.05
N ASP A 232 -1.01 -4.46 -29.78
CA ASP A 232 -1.04 -5.83 -29.23
C ASP A 232 0.32 -6.26 -28.64
N ALA A 233 1.44 -5.87 -29.25
CA ALA A 233 2.78 -6.28 -28.80
C ALA A 233 3.12 -5.62 -27.45
N ASP A 234 2.88 -4.33 -27.31
CA ASP A 234 3.09 -3.58 -26.07
C ASP A 234 2.13 -4.07 -24.97
N GLN A 235 0.88 -4.35 -25.32
CA GLN A 235 -0.10 -4.90 -24.38
C GLN A 235 0.37 -6.24 -23.81
N ILE A 236 0.85 -7.14 -24.65
CA ILE A 236 1.41 -8.43 -24.24
C ILE A 236 2.62 -8.22 -23.33
N GLN A 237 3.52 -7.30 -23.70
CA GLN A 237 4.73 -7.04 -22.92
C GLN A 237 4.40 -6.41 -21.54
N GLN A 238 3.43 -5.51 -21.47
CA GLN A 238 2.97 -4.93 -20.19
C GLN A 238 2.31 -5.98 -19.31
N LEU A 239 1.40 -6.81 -19.86
CA LEU A 239 0.78 -7.91 -19.11
C LEU A 239 1.83 -8.91 -18.60
N LEU A 240 2.82 -9.24 -19.44
CA LEU A 240 3.93 -10.09 -19.06
C LEU A 240 4.72 -9.50 -17.87
N ALA A 241 5.05 -8.22 -17.95
CA ALA A 241 5.80 -7.51 -16.89
C ALA A 241 5.01 -7.51 -15.57
N ILE A 242 3.72 -7.17 -15.61
CA ILE A 242 2.84 -7.14 -14.44
C ILE A 242 2.73 -8.53 -13.79
N LEU A 243 2.45 -9.56 -14.58
CA LEU A 243 2.34 -10.92 -14.09
C LEU A 243 3.69 -11.47 -13.57
N SER A 244 4.82 -11.04 -14.16
CA SER A 244 6.14 -11.51 -13.75
C SER A 244 6.52 -11.06 -12.35
N VAL A 245 6.03 -9.90 -11.90
CA VAL A 245 6.26 -9.39 -10.54
C VAL A 245 5.17 -9.82 -9.55
N GLY A 246 4.21 -10.61 -9.98
CA GLY A 246 3.13 -11.10 -9.13
C GLY A 246 1.97 -10.11 -8.92
N SER A 247 1.98 -8.98 -9.64
CA SER A 247 0.90 -7.99 -9.60
C SER A 247 -0.30 -8.42 -10.43
N ARG A 248 -1.47 -7.87 -10.12
CA ARG A 248 -2.70 -8.08 -10.87
C ARG A 248 -2.80 -7.06 -12.01
N PRO A 249 -2.98 -7.48 -13.27
CA PRO A 249 -3.21 -6.54 -14.36
C PRO A 249 -4.56 -5.84 -14.22
N ALA A 250 -4.58 -4.52 -14.42
CA ALA A 250 -5.79 -3.74 -14.65
C ALA A 250 -5.79 -3.23 -16.09
N VAL A 251 -6.96 -3.14 -16.70
CA VAL A 251 -7.17 -2.60 -18.05
C VAL A 251 -8.44 -1.77 -18.10
N LEU A 252 -8.51 -0.81 -19.02
CA LEU A 252 -9.75 -0.08 -19.27
C LEU A 252 -10.81 -0.97 -19.90
N ALA A 253 -12.08 -0.68 -19.66
CA ALA A 253 -13.22 -1.47 -20.16
C ALA A 253 -13.31 -1.54 -21.70
N ASP A 254 -12.75 -0.55 -22.38
CA ASP A 254 -12.67 -0.45 -23.84
C ASP A 254 -11.38 -1.03 -24.43
N ASN A 255 -10.56 -1.70 -23.61
CA ASN A 255 -9.29 -2.28 -24.07
C ASN A 255 -9.53 -3.28 -25.21
N THR A 256 -9.15 -2.88 -26.41
CA THR A 256 -9.44 -3.63 -27.64
C THR A 256 -8.72 -4.98 -27.70
N PHE A 257 -7.51 -5.09 -27.16
CA PHE A 257 -6.77 -6.34 -27.08
C PHE A 257 -7.49 -7.37 -26.22
N ILE A 258 -7.92 -6.97 -25.02
CA ILE A 258 -8.62 -7.88 -24.12
C ILE A 258 -9.95 -8.30 -24.73
N LEU A 259 -10.74 -7.37 -25.27
CA LEU A 259 -12.01 -7.68 -25.91
C LEU A 259 -11.84 -8.66 -27.07
N LYS A 260 -10.82 -8.49 -27.90
CA LYS A 260 -10.52 -9.35 -29.06
C LYS A 260 -10.08 -10.76 -28.65
N HIS A 261 -9.33 -10.90 -27.57
CA HIS A 261 -8.70 -12.15 -27.17
C HIS A 261 -9.36 -12.86 -25.97
N LEU A 262 -10.44 -12.31 -25.44
CA LEU A 262 -11.11 -12.81 -24.22
C LEU A 262 -11.44 -14.29 -24.28
N GLN A 263 -11.89 -14.80 -25.44
CA GLN A 263 -12.28 -16.20 -25.62
C GLN A 263 -11.11 -17.17 -25.83
N SER A 264 -9.97 -16.68 -26.31
CA SER A 264 -8.79 -17.50 -26.61
C SER A 264 -7.77 -17.52 -25.45
N MET A 265 -7.81 -16.51 -24.56
CA MET A 265 -6.92 -16.40 -23.43
C MET A 265 -7.29 -17.40 -22.32
N PRO A 266 -6.33 -17.96 -21.58
CA PRO A 266 -6.62 -18.88 -20.47
C PRO A 266 -7.57 -18.26 -19.46
N ALA A 267 -8.61 -19.01 -19.07
CA ALA A 267 -9.69 -18.51 -18.20
C ALA A 267 -9.17 -17.96 -16.84
N LYS A 268 -8.11 -18.56 -16.30
CA LYS A 268 -7.50 -18.06 -15.05
C LYS A 268 -6.82 -16.70 -15.23
N VAL A 269 -6.18 -16.48 -16.39
CA VAL A 269 -5.55 -15.19 -16.72
C VAL A 269 -6.62 -14.13 -16.90
N VAL A 270 -7.70 -14.43 -17.64
CA VAL A 270 -8.85 -13.52 -17.81
C VAL A 270 -9.45 -13.14 -16.45
N LYS A 271 -9.66 -14.11 -15.57
CA LYS A 271 -10.20 -13.87 -14.23
C LYS A 271 -9.28 -13.00 -13.34
N ALA A 272 -7.98 -13.05 -13.58
CA ALA A 272 -7.00 -12.24 -12.85
C ALA A 272 -6.97 -10.77 -13.33
N ILE A 273 -7.40 -10.50 -14.56
CA ILE A 273 -7.43 -9.15 -15.11
C ILE A 273 -8.59 -8.37 -14.47
N LYS A 274 -8.26 -7.22 -13.89
CA LYS A 274 -9.23 -6.27 -13.35
C LYS A 274 -9.65 -5.31 -14.46
N VAL A 275 -10.95 -5.23 -14.74
CA VAL A 275 -11.48 -4.26 -15.71
C VAL A 275 -11.94 -3.03 -14.92
N ILE A 276 -11.40 -1.87 -15.26
CA ILE A 276 -11.77 -0.58 -14.66
C ILE A 276 -12.49 0.30 -15.67
N LYS A 277 -13.37 1.15 -15.17
CA LYS A 277 -14.21 1.99 -16.03
C LYS A 277 -13.44 3.16 -16.64
N ASP A 278 -12.65 3.82 -15.83
CA ASP A 278 -11.90 5.03 -16.18
C ASP A 278 -10.62 5.14 -15.32
N MET A 279 -9.77 6.10 -15.66
CA MET A 279 -8.51 6.35 -14.95
C MET A 279 -8.66 7.15 -13.67
N GLU A 280 -9.81 7.77 -13.44
CA GLU A 280 -10.10 8.51 -12.20
C GLU A 280 -10.41 7.55 -11.04
N SER A 281 -10.65 6.28 -11.35
CA SER A 281 -10.84 5.26 -10.33
C SER A 281 -9.52 5.02 -9.57
N SER A 282 -9.57 5.01 -8.23
CA SER A 282 -8.43 4.67 -7.37
C SER A 282 -8.10 3.17 -7.36
N ASP A 283 -8.53 2.45 -8.36
CA ASP A 283 -8.52 0.98 -8.39
C ASP A 283 -7.20 0.37 -8.87
N PHE A 284 -6.13 1.15 -8.98
CA PHE A 284 -4.78 0.70 -9.35
C PHE A 284 -3.71 1.52 -8.63
N GLU A 285 -2.54 0.94 -8.41
CA GLU A 285 -1.44 1.54 -7.65
C GLU A 285 -0.28 2.02 -8.52
N ALA A 286 -0.25 1.63 -9.77
CA ALA A 286 0.75 2.03 -10.75
C ALA A 286 0.20 1.92 -12.17
N VAL A 287 0.84 2.64 -13.10
CA VAL A 287 0.52 2.63 -14.53
C VAL A 287 1.75 2.21 -15.33
N LEU A 288 1.57 1.31 -16.30
CA LEU A 288 2.52 1.07 -17.36
C LEU A 288 2.02 1.72 -18.64
N HIS A 289 2.85 2.56 -19.21
CA HIS A 289 2.55 3.31 -20.44
C HIS A 289 3.68 3.13 -21.46
N HIS A 290 3.33 2.94 -22.74
CA HIS A 290 4.24 2.98 -23.88
C HIS A 290 4.03 4.30 -24.61
N GLY A 291 4.86 5.28 -24.33
CA GLY A 291 4.81 6.60 -24.93
C GLY A 291 6.01 7.42 -24.48
N ASP A 292 6.18 8.58 -25.08
CA ASP A 292 7.19 9.55 -24.66
C ASP A 292 6.72 10.35 -23.42
N ALA A 293 7.59 11.25 -22.97
CA ALA A 293 7.30 12.10 -21.81
C ALA A 293 6.10 13.03 -22.04
N SER A 294 5.83 13.46 -23.26
CA SER A 294 4.67 14.30 -23.59
C SER A 294 3.37 13.51 -23.43
N ALA A 295 3.31 12.31 -24.00
CA ALA A 295 2.16 11.44 -23.87
C ALA A 295 1.87 11.01 -22.40
N LEU A 296 2.91 10.96 -21.57
CA LEU A 296 2.75 10.70 -20.13
C LEU A 296 2.18 11.90 -19.36
N ILE A 297 2.46 13.13 -19.82
CA ILE A 297 1.92 14.35 -19.20
C ILE A 297 0.43 14.52 -19.54
N ASP A 298 0.01 14.03 -20.69
CA ASP A 298 -1.38 14.13 -21.18
C ASP A 298 -2.30 13.06 -20.56
N LEU A 299 -1.76 12.12 -19.79
CA LEU A 299 -2.48 11.10 -19.01
C LEU A 299 -2.95 11.63 -17.65
#